data_f93fe9a479d81bfde3a4728b88b9bea8
#
_entry.id   f93fe9a479d81bfde3a4728b88b9bea8
#
_cell.length_a   1.000
_cell.length_b   1.000
_cell.length_c   1.000
_cell.angle_alpha   90.00
_cell.angle_beta   90.00
_cell.angle_gamma   90.00
#
_symmetry.space_group_name_H-M   'P 1'
#
loop_
_entity.id
_entity.type
_entity.pdbx_description
1 polymer ?
#
loop_
_entity_poly.entity_id
_entity_poly.type
_entity_poly.pdbx_seq_one_letter_code
_entity_poly.pdbx_strand_id
1 'polypeptide(L)'
;MTPPEERLAILGPAPPDRGGIARETAALARELARRGPVSYFTFSRPYPRWLDPRRFADFPADGPSPATPLLDWRSPASWKRAADAAAETGAGALVVPWWTAFWGPAVRTVFRRLARAHPAVRRLLVCHNVDDHEATALHRFSALGAFLAADAFLVHSDDARAAIARLVPSRPVAVHPLPAFEAPPADAEAARRRLGIAGPLVLFLGLVRRYKGVDVLLDAAPRIRAETGARIAVVGESFPDAADVEKRLAEAAARGEILRRDAYVSEPEMDDWLAACDVLVLPYRKVAGSAIAARALAATRPMAASRVGSLEETVAPGVTGELFASGDAAGLARAVATVLARGRDAYAAGLRDAARRASWESYAAAIRALGGGIR
;
A
#
# COMPACT_ATOMS: atom_id res chain seq x y z
N MET A 1 -3.24 -21.48 30.88
CA MET A 1 -4.50 -21.12 30.19
C MET A 1 -4.15 -20.06 29.19
N THR A 2 -4.22 -20.37 27.92
CA THR A 2 -4.15 -19.36 26.85
C THR A 2 -5.33 -18.39 27.05
N PRO A 3 -5.13 -17.06 27.03
CA PRO A 3 -6.25 -16.14 27.13
C PRO A 3 -7.24 -16.44 25.99
N PRO A 4 -8.55 -16.27 26.21
CA PRO A 4 -9.54 -16.53 25.17
C PRO A 4 -9.15 -15.71 23.92
N GLU A 5 -9.09 -16.40 22.80
CA GLU A 5 -8.73 -15.79 21.51
C GLU A 5 -9.68 -14.63 21.23
N GLU A 6 -9.13 -13.42 21.24
CA GLU A 6 -9.92 -12.20 21.06
C GLU A 6 -10.50 -12.17 19.65
N ARG A 7 -11.83 -12.22 19.58
CA ARG A 7 -12.56 -12.13 18.31
C ARG A 7 -12.46 -10.72 17.76
N LEU A 8 -12.18 -10.58 16.48
CA LEU A 8 -12.08 -9.30 15.78
C LEU A 8 -13.12 -9.21 14.65
N ALA A 9 -13.54 -7.99 14.37
CA ALA A 9 -14.27 -7.67 13.14
C ALA A 9 -13.44 -6.75 12.25
N ILE A 10 -13.56 -6.90 10.94
CA ILE A 10 -12.96 -6.03 9.93
C ILE A 10 -14.08 -5.44 9.10
N LEU A 11 -14.03 -4.16 8.82
CA LEU A 11 -14.93 -3.47 7.91
C LEU A 11 -14.12 -2.70 6.87
N GLY A 12 -14.03 -3.24 5.66
CA GLY A 12 -13.22 -2.64 4.60
C GLY A 12 -13.44 -3.27 3.23
N PRO A 13 -12.75 -2.78 2.20
CA PRO A 13 -12.86 -3.35 0.86
C PRO A 13 -12.35 -4.79 0.84
N ALA A 14 -12.99 -5.62 0.04
CA ALA A 14 -12.67 -7.04 -0.10
C ALA A 14 -12.69 -7.43 -1.59
N PRO A 15 -11.98 -8.48 -2.00
CA PRO A 15 -12.20 -9.05 -3.33
C PRO A 15 -13.72 -9.35 -3.55
N PRO A 16 -14.26 -9.09 -4.75
CA PRO A 16 -13.61 -8.80 -6.01
C PRO A 16 -13.26 -7.32 -6.24
N ASP A 17 -13.43 -6.44 -5.22
CA ASP A 17 -12.98 -5.06 -5.36
C ASP A 17 -11.48 -5.03 -5.68
N ARG A 18 -11.11 -4.23 -6.67
CA ARG A 18 -9.73 -4.14 -7.12
C ARG A 18 -8.99 -3.01 -6.44
N GLY A 19 -7.75 -3.26 -6.18
CA GLY A 19 -6.83 -2.29 -5.60
C GLY A 19 -6.04 -2.87 -4.44
N GLY A 20 -4.93 -2.19 -4.12
CA GLY A 20 -4.00 -2.60 -3.06
C GLY A 20 -4.69 -2.77 -1.71
N ILE A 21 -5.63 -1.87 -1.37
CA ILE A 21 -6.32 -1.90 -0.07
C ILE A 21 -7.23 -3.13 0.08
N ALA A 22 -7.98 -3.53 -0.96
CA ALA A 22 -8.83 -4.71 -0.88
C ALA A 22 -8.01 -6.00 -0.67
N ARG A 23 -6.88 -6.11 -1.38
CA ARG A 23 -5.95 -7.23 -1.23
C ARG A 23 -5.29 -7.25 0.15
N GLU A 24 -4.83 -6.09 0.62
CA GLU A 24 -4.21 -5.95 1.92
C GLU A 24 -5.20 -6.28 3.04
N THR A 25 -6.44 -5.77 2.95
CA THR A 25 -7.49 -6.08 3.93
C THR A 25 -7.82 -7.57 3.95
N ALA A 26 -7.89 -8.23 2.79
CA ALA A 26 -8.11 -9.66 2.72
C ALA A 26 -6.93 -10.48 3.27
N ALA A 27 -5.69 -10.05 3.01
CA ALA A 27 -4.49 -10.68 3.57
C ALA A 27 -4.44 -10.51 5.09
N LEU A 28 -4.76 -9.31 5.59
CA LEU A 28 -4.90 -9.04 7.01
C LEU A 28 -5.97 -9.93 7.66
N ALA A 29 -7.14 -10.06 7.04
CA ALA A 29 -8.21 -10.90 7.54
C ALA A 29 -7.77 -12.37 7.66
N ARG A 30 -7.07 -12.89 6.65
CA ARG A 30 -6.50 -14.24 6.69
C ARG A 30 -5.47 -14.43 7.80
N GLU A 31 -4.56 -13.46 7.96
CA GLU A 31 -3.52 -13.54 8.99
C GLU A 31 -4.11 -13.45 10.41
N LEU A 32 -5.04 -12.55 10.63
CA LEU A 32 -5.75 -12.46 11.90
C LEU A 32 -6.54 -13.73 12.21
N ALA A 33 -7.14 -14.36 11.18
CA ALA A 33 -7.91 -15.61 11.33
C ALA A 33 -7.04 -16.82 11.73
N ARG A 34 -5.72 -16.77 11.51
CA ARG A 34 -4.77 -17.81 12.01
C ARG A 34 -4.68 -17.82 13.53
N ARG A 35 -5.06 -16.73 14.20
CA ARG A 35 -4.89 -16.52 15.64
C ARG A 35 -6.20 -16.27 16.39
N GLY A 36 -7.33 -16.48 15.75
CA GLY A 36 -8.64 -16.35 16.37
C GLY A 36 -9.73 -15.94 15.38
N PRO A 37 -11.00 -16.01 15.78
CA PRO A 37 -12.14 -15.77 14.90
C PRO A 37 -12.15 -14.32 14.36
N VAL A 38 -12.37 -14.18 13.06
CA VAL A 38 -12.49 -12.89 12.38
C VAL A 38 -13.78 -12.84 11.57
N SER A 39 -14.57 -11.79 11.80
CA SER A 39 -15.73 -11.48 10.97
C SER A 39 -15.38 -10.37 10.00
N TYR A 40 -15.54 -10.61 8.69
CA TYR A 40 -15.15 -9.65 7.68
C TYR A 40 -16.36 -9.10 6.95
N PHE A 41 -16.54 -7.79 6.98
CA PHE A 41 -17.63 -7.03 6.36
C PHE A 41 -17.08 -6.12 5.27
N THR A 42 -17.84 -5.98 4.17
CA THR A 42 -17.44 -5.17 3.03
C THR A 42 -18.58 -4.33 2.49
N PHE A 43 -18.36 -3.69 1.37
CA PHE A 43 -19.31 -2.81 0.74
C PHE A 43 -20.26 -3.57 -0.19
N SER A 44 -21.56 -3.32 -0.07
CA SER A 44 -22.55 -3.71 -1.07
C SER A 44 -22.57 -2.72 -2.25
N ARG A 45 -22.17 -1.47 -1.97
CA ARG A 45 -21.99 -0.41 -2.96
C ARG A 45 -20.88 0.53 -2.50
N PRO A 46 -19.64 0.40 -3.03
CA PRO A 46 -18.48 1.14 -2.52
C PRO A 46 -18.47 2.62 -2.92
N TYR A 47 -18.92 2.97 -4.14
CA TYR A 47 -18.84 4.32 -4.68
C TYR A 47 -20.02 4.70 -5.58
N PRO A 48 -20.27 6.01 -5.77
CA PRO A 48 -21.15 6.48 -6.86
C PRO A 48 -20.58 6.09 -8.22
N ARG A 49 -21.45 5.89 -9.21
CA ARG A 49 -21.04 5.45 -10.56
C ARG A 49 -19.99 6.37 -11.22
N TRP A 50 -20.02 7.67 -10.93
CA TRP A 50 -19.07 8.64 -11.49
C TRP A 50 -17.70 8.65 -10.77
N LEU A 51 -17.64 8.11 -9.55
CA LEU A 51 -16.39 7.85 -8.81
C LEU A 51 -15.96 6.38 -8.90
N ASP A 52 -16.81 5.53 -9.46
CA ASP A 52 -16.57 4.10 -9.54
C ASP A 52 -15.39 3.83 -10.49
N PRO A 53 -14.30 3.28 -10.01
CA PRO A 53 -13.16 2.93 -10.84
C PRO A 53 -13.44 1.68 -11.70
N ARG A 54 -14.62 1.58 -12.35
CA ARG A 54 -14.99 0.46 -13.25
C ARG A 54 -14.03 0.23 -14.41
N ARG A 55 -13.08 1.14 -14.64
CA ARG A 55 -11.91 0.83 -15.44
C ARG A 55 -11.18 -0.42 -14.98
N PHE A 56 -11.50 -0.90 -13.77
CA PHE A 56 -10.93 -2.10 -13.18
C PHE A 56 -11.90 -3.30 -13.13
N ALA A 57 -13.11 -3.20 -13.68
CA ALA A 57 -14.16 -4.22 -13.58
C ALA A 57 -14.00 -5.40 -14.56
N ASP A 58 -13.14 -5.27 -15.59
CA ASP A 58 -13.08 -6.25 -16.68
C ASP A 58 -12.16 -7.46 -16.43
N PHE A 59 -11.66 -7.64 -15.21
CA PHE A 59 -10.88 -8.81 -14.88
C PHE A 59 -11.68 -9.77 -13.99
N PRO A 60 -11.65 -11.07 -14.23
CA PRO A 60 -12.36 -12.02 -13.40
C PRO A 60 -11.93 -11.91 -11.94
N ALA A 61 -12.89 -11.92 -11.06
CA ALA A 61 -12.63 -12.01 -9.62
C ALA A 61 -11.99 -13.37 -9.33
N ASP A 62 -10.92 -13.40 -8.55
CA ASP A 62 -10.32 -14.63 -8.06
C ASP A 62 -11.23 -15.25 -6.96
N GLY A 63 -12.39 -15.80 -7.36
CA GLY A 63 -13.32 -16.47 -6.47
C GLY A 63 -14.33 -15.57 -5.74
N PRO A 64 -15.17 -16.17 -4.88
CA PRO A 64 -16.17 -15.43 -4.11
C PRO A 64 -15.53 -14.54 -3.05
N SER A 65 -16.21 -13.41 -2.73
CA SER A 65 -15.76 -12.52 -1.65
C SER A 65 -15.70 -13.27 -0.32
N PRO A 66 -14.57 -13.15 0.43
CA PRO A 66 -14.48 -13.71 1.78
C PRO A 66 -15.27 -12.89 2.81
N ALA A 67 -15.90 -11.79 2.40
CA ALA A 67 -16.53 -10.81 3.28
C ALA A 67 -18.03 -10.66 3.01
N THR A 68 -18.79 -10.37 4.08
CA THR A 68 -20.24 -10.13 4.00
C THR A 68 -20.50 -8.68 3.55
N PRO A 69 -21.22 -8.43 2.44
CA PRO A 69 -21.49 -7.09 1.96
C PRO A 69 -22.58 -6.40 2.80
N LEU A 70 -22.23 -5.31 3.48
CA LEU A 70 -23.14 -4.55 4.35
C LEU A 70 -23.21 -3.06 4.02
N LEU A 71 -22.09 -2.40 3.74
CA LEU A 71 -22.04 -0.95 3.57
C LEU A 71 -22.48 -0.49 2.18
N ASP A 72 -23.48 0.40 2.16
CA ASP A 72 -23.85 1.17 0.97
C ASP A 72 -23.56 2.65 1.23
N TRP A 73 -22.78 3.31 0.36
CA TRP A 73 -22.41 4.71 0.51
C TRP A 73 -23.62 5.65 0.56
N ARG A 74 -24.77 5.24 0.00
CA ARG A 74 -26.03 6.02 -0.04
C ARG A 74 -26.91 5.81 1.18
N SER A 75 -26.61 4.82 2.04
CA SER A 75 -27.53 4.39 3.08
C SER A 75 -26.94 4.53 4.48
N PRO A 76 -27.16 5.66 5.19
CA PRO A 76 -26.77 5.79 6.60
C PRO A 76 -27.32 4.70 7.51
N ALA A 77 -28.48 4.11 7.14
CA ALA A 77 -29.04 2.97 7.86
C ALA A 77 -28.13 1.72 7.73
N SER A 78 -27.49 1.51 6.58
CA SER A 78 -26.53 0.41 6.39
C SER A 78 -25.30 0.58 7.27
N TRP A 79 -24.85 1.83 7.50
CA TRP A 79 -23.71 2.12 8.36
C TRP A 79 -23.97 1.77 9.83
N LYS A 80 -25.19 2.04 10.32
CA LYS A 80 -25.63 1.65 11.67
C LYS A 80 -25.73 0.13 11.78
N ARG A 81 -26.35 -0.55 10.80
CA ARG A 81 -26.42 -2.01 10.77
C ARG A 81 -25.04 -2.67 10.76
N ALA A 82 -24.05 -2.09 10.06
CA ALA A 82 -22.70 -2.62 10.05
C ALA A 82 -22.03 -2.53 11.44
N ALA A 83 -22.30 -1.46 12.20
CA ALA A 83 -21.83 -1.35 13.57
C ALA A 83 -22.46 -2.43 14.48
N ASP A 84 -23.78 -2.60 14.39
CA ASP A 84 -24.53 -3.58 15.19
C ASP A 84 -24.08 -5.01 14.81
N ALA A 85 -23.98 -5.32 13.52
CA ALA A 85 -23.51 -6.62 13.04
C ALA A 85 -22.07 -6.94 13.53
N ALA A 86 -21.17 -5.95 13.54
CA ALA A 86 -19.82 -6.14 14.06
C ALA A 86 -19.85 -6.48 15.57
N ALA A 87 -20.69 -5.82 16.34
CA ALA A 87 -20.84 -6.09 17.78
C ALA A 87 -21.52 -7.46 18.05
N GLU A 88 -22.53 -7.83 17.28
CA GLU A 88 -23.25 -9.12 17.38
C GLU A 88 -22.33 -10.33 17.14
N THR A 89 -21.21 -10.16 16.44
CA THR A 89 -20.21 -11.23 16.34
C THR A 89 -19.48 -11.52 17.65
N GLY A 90 -19.63 -10.69 18.66
CA GLY A 90 -18.86 -10.75 19.90
C GLY A 90 -17.42 -10.25 19.75
N ALA A 91 -17.13 -9.44 18.73
CA ALA A 91 -15.80 -8.88 18.51
C ALA A 91 -15.42 -7.89 19.61
N GLY A 92 -14.21 -8.02 20.16
CA GLY A 92 -13.61 -7.06 21.07
C GLY A 92 -13.15 -5.78 20.38
N ALA A 93 -12.86 -5.85 19.08
CA ALA A 93 -12.50 -4.67 18.29
C ALA A 93 -13.02 -4.75 16.85
N LEU A 94 -13.33 -3.56 16.29
CA LEU A 94 -13.59 -3.36 14.87
C LEU A 94 -12.40 -2.64 14.24
N VAL A 95 -11.78 -3.27 13.26
CA VAL A 95 -10.64 -2.77 12.48
C VAL A 95 -11.15 -2.21 11.15
N VAL A 96 -10.84 -0.95 10.86
CA VAL A 96 -11.25 -0.29 9.63
C VAL A 96 -10.02 0.27 8.90
N PRO A 97 -9.68 -0.23 7.71
CA PRO A 97 -8.70 0.41 6.84
C PRO A 97 -9.17 1.81 6.45
N TRP A 98 -8.27 2.78 6.55
CA TRP A 98 -8.51 4.15 6.15
C TRP A 98 -7.62 4.55 4.98
N TRP A 99 -8.23 4.84 3.83
CA TRP A 99 -7.49 5.19 2.60
C TRP A 99 -8.06 6.41 1.87
N THR A 100 -9.28 6.85 2.21
CA THR A 100 -9.94 8.01 1.60
C THR A 100 -10.92 8.67 2.55
N ALA A 101 -10.97 9.98 2.52
CA ALA A 101 -11.90 10.79 3.29
C ALA A 101 -13.37 10.64 2.83
N PHE A 102 -13.62 10.08 1.64
CA PHE A 102 -14.97 9.79 1.14
C PHE A 102 -15.80 8.97 2.14
N TRP A 103 -15.19 7.97 2.78
CA TRP A 103 -15.84 7.11 3.78
C TRP A 103 -15.92 7.71 5.17
N GLY A 104 -15.40 8.93 5.39
CA GLY A 104 -15.39 9.58 6.71
C GLY A 104 -16.75 9.65 7.40
N PRO A 105 -17.87 10.07 6.75
CA PRO A 105 -19.18 10.11 7.35
C PRO A 105 -19.67 8.73 7.80
N ALA A 106 -19.40 7.68 7.01
CA ALA A 106 -19.81 6.31 7.33
C ALA A 106 -19.00 5.77 8.50
N VAL A 107 -17.65 5.87 8.46
CA VAL A 107 -16.76 5.42 9.54
C VAL A 107 -17.10 6.13 10.85
N ARG A 108 -17.28 7.46 10.81
CA ARG A 108 -17.73 8.24 11.98
C ARG A 108 -19.06 7.71 12.54
N THR A 109 -20.02 7.38 11.67
CA THR A 109 -21.34 6.90 12.08
C THR A 109 -21.23 5.51 12.72
N VAL A 110 -20.49 4.59 12.09
CA VAL A 110 -20.20 3.26 12.63
C VAL A 110 -19.55 3.37 14.00
N PHE A 111 -18.48 4.14 14.13
CA PHE A 111 -17.74 4.29 15.38
C PHE A 111 -18.54 4.97 16.48
N ARG A 112 -19.35 5.99 16.17
CA ARG A 112 -20.24 6.62 17.14
C ARG A 112 -21.38 5.68 17.58
N ARG A 113 -21.88 4.84 16.67
CA ARG A 113 -22.87 3.82 17.03
C ARG A 113 -22.27 2.81 18.00
N LEU A 114 -21.09 2.28 17.70
CA LEU A 114 -20.36 1.39 18.60
C LEU A 114 -20.12 2.04 19.96
N ALA A 115 -19.61 3.27 20.00
CA ALA A 115 -19.33 3.98 21.25
C ALA A 115 -20.55 4.11 22.17
N ARG A 116 -21.76 4.27 21.57
CA ARG A 116 -23.00 4.48 22.32
C ARG A 116 -23.70 3.19 22.71
N ALA A 117 -23.77 2.23 21.76
CA ALA A 117 -24.57 1.03 21.94
C ALA A 117 -23.75 -0.20 22.37
N HIS A 118 -22.46 -0.21 22.00
CA HIS A 118 -21.55 -1.33 22.21
C HIS A 118 -20.16 -0.84 22.68
N PRO A 119 -20.06 -0.14 23.85
CA PRO A 119 -18.83 0.54 24.28
C PRO A 119 -17.65 -0.39 24.53
N ALA A 120 -17.89 -1.69 24.71
CA ALA A 120 -16.84 -2.70 24.84
C ALA A 120 -16.09 -2.99 23.54
N VAL A 121 -16.67 -2.67 22.38
CA VAL A 121 -16.02 -2.87 21.07
C VAL A 121 -15.09 -1.71 20.78
N ARG A 122 -13.77 -1.96 20.73
CA ARG A 122 -12.77 -0.96 20.37
C ARG A 122 -12.82 -0.63 18.89
N ARG A 123 -12.49 0.60 18.54
CA ARG A 123 -12.59 1.18 17.18
C ARG A 123 -11.21 1.53 16.69
N LEU A 124 -10.68 0.69 15.80
CA LEU A 124 -9.31 0.81 15.31
C LEU A 124 -9.30 1.32 13.86
N LEU A 125 -8.46 2.31 13.57
CA LEU A 125 -8.15 2.73 12.20
C LEU A 125 -6.76 2.26 11.80
N VAL A 126 -6.68 1.58 10.65
CA VAL A 126 -5.43 1.28 9.96
C VAL A 126 -5.25 2.31 8.84
N CYS A 127 -4.39 3.29 9.06
CA CYS A 127 -4.30 4.46 8.20
C CYS A 127 -3.26 4.29 7.09
N HIS A 128 -3.74 4.02 5.87
CA HIS A 128 -2.92 3.98 4.66
C HIS A 128 -2.65 5.37 4.09
N ASN A 129 -3.47 6.36 4.45
CA ASN A 129 -3.30 7.75 4.06
C ASN A 129 -3.85 8.64 5.18
N VAL A 130 -2.99 9.42 5.82
CA VAL A 130 -3.40 10.35 6.89
C VAL A 130 -3.68 11.73 6.32
N ASP A 131 -2.82 12.19 5.39
CA ASP A 131 -2.94 13.46 4.69
C ASP A 131 -3.41 13.22 3.26
N ASP A 132 -4.71 13.34 3.03
CA ASP A 132 -5.25 13.40 1.66
C ASP A 132 -4.95 14.80 1.09
N HIS A 133 -3.82 14.92 0.40
CA HIS A 133 -3.34 16.21 -0.13
C HIS A 133 -4.18 16.78 -1.27
N GLU A 134 -5.09 15.99 -1.83
CA GLU A 134 -6.12 16.42 -2.77
C GLU A 134 -7.43 16.78 -2.03
N ALA A 135 -7.45 16.68 -0.70
CA ALA A 135 -8.65 16.87 0.09
C ALA A 135 -9.06 18.34 0.18
N THR A 136 -10.28 18.62 -0.21
CA THR A 136 -10.97 19.87 0.09
C THR A 136 -11.14 20.05 1.62
N ALA A 137 -11.47 21.27 2.08
CA ALA A 137 -11.78 21.51 3.49
C ALA A 137 -12.87 20.57 4.02
N LEU A 138 -13.86 20.23 3.18
CA LEU A 138 -14.92 19.27 3.52
C LEU A 138 -14.39 17.86 3.77
N HIS A 139 -13.45 17.38 2.95
CA HIS A 139 -12.81 16.08 3.12
C HIS A 139 -12.00 16.03 4.42
N ARG A 140 -11.26 17.09 4.74
CA ARG A 140 -10.51 17.20 6.02
C ARG A 140 -11.43 17.17 7.23
N PHE A 141 -12.55 17.88 7.18
CA PHE A 141 -13.55 17.84 8.24
C PHE A 141 -14.19 16.45 8.40
N SER A 142 -14.47 15.78 7.29
CA SER A 142 -15.00 14.41 7.27
C SER A 142 -14.02 13.41 7.89
N ALA A 143 -12.73 13.47 7.53
CA ALA A 143 -11.67 12.65 8.08
C ALA A 143 -11.50 12.88 9.59
N LEU A 144 -11.45 14.13 10.04
CA LEU A 144 -11.33 14.48 11.45
C LEU A 144 -12.45 13.86 12.27
N GLY A 145 -13.69 13.86 11.76
CA GLY A 145 -14.82 13.26 12.44
C GLY A 145 -14.70 11.74 12.66
N ALA A 146 -14.06 11.02 11.74
CA ALA A 146 -13.75 9.61 11.88
C ALA A 146 -12.59 9.37 12.87
N PHE A 147 -11.54 10.19 12.78
CA PHE A 147 -10.36 10.09 13.66
C PHE A 147 -10.73 10.37 15.14
N LEU A 148 -11.51 11.40 15.40
CA LEU A 148 -12.00 11.70 16.75
C LEU A 148 -12.89 10.58 17.34
N ALA A 149 -13.52 9.76 16.49
CA ALA A 149 -14.36 8.65 16.92
C ALA A 149 -13.60 7.33 17.10
N ALA A 150 -12.34 7.25 16.69
CA ALA A 150 -11.49 6.08 16.86
C ALA A 150 -10.86 6.01 18.26
N ASP A 151 -10.53 4.81 18.72
CA ASP A 151 -9.86 4.57 20.00
C ASP A 151 -8.35 4.40 19.84
N ALA A 152 -7.90 3.87 18.71
CA ALA A 152 -6.48 3.69 18.43
C ALA A 152 -6.21 3.62 16.93
N PHE A 153 -4.95 3.80 16.57
CA PHE A 153 -4.48 3.89 15.19
C PHE A 153 -3.28 2.98 14.95
N LEU A 154 -3.22 2.39 13.76
CA LEU A 154 -2.01 1.84 13.20
C LEU A 154 -1.66 2.64 11.94
N VAL A 155 -0.43 3.08 11.83
CA VAL A 155 0.10 3.87 10.71
C VAL A 155 1.37 3.23 10.16
N HIS A 156 1.84 3.67 8.98
CA HIS A 156 2.94 3.02 8.28
C HIS A 156 4.26 3.80 8.32
N SER A 157 4.28 4.95 9.00
CA SER A 157 5.49 5.78 9.16
C SER A 157 5.41 6.66 10.41
N ASP A 158 6.58 7.11 10.88
CA ASP A 158 6.67 8.06 12.00
C ASP A 158 6.07 9.42 11.64
N ASP A 159 6.16 9.86 10.38
CA ASP A 159 5.49 11.08 9.91
C ASP A 159 3.97 10.96 10.04
N ALA A 160 3.39 9.81 9.65
CA ALA A 160 1.97 9.55 9.81
C ALA A 160 1.57 9.49 11.29
N ARG A 161 2.42 8.92 12.17
CA ARG A 161 2.21 8.94 13.62
C ARG A 161 2.18 10.37 14.15
N ALA A 162 3.14 11.20 13.76
CA ALA A 162 3.18 12.60 14.17
C ALA A 162 1.96 13.38 13.66
N ALA A 163 1.47 13.08 12.45
CA ALA A 163 0.26 13.70 11.90
C ALA A 163 -0.99 13.31 12.71
N ILE A 164 -1.17 12.02 13.03
CA ILE A 164 -2.28 11.56 13.89
C ILE A 164 -2.17 12.16 15.30
N ALA A 165 -0.98 12.18 15.91
CA ALA A 165 -0.78 12.72 17.26
C ALA A 165 -1.14 14.22 17.36
N ARG A 166 -0.96 14.99 16.28
CA ARG A 166 -1.43 16.39 16.23
C ARG A 166 -2.95 16.51 16.17
N LEU A 167 -3.63 15.56 15.54
CA LEU A 167 -5.10 15.58 15.38
C LEU A 167 -5.82 15.02 16.61
N VAL A 168 -5.26 13.96 17.23
CA VAL A 168 -5.85 13.22 18.37
C VAL A 168 -4.78 12.83 19.40
N PRO A 169 -4.21 13.79 20.14
CA PRO A 169 -3.00 13.60 20.97
C PRO A 169 -3.09 12.50 22.02
N SER A 170 -4.29 12.20 22.53
CA SER A 170 -4.51 11.24 23.62
C SER A 170 -4.75 9.81 23.16
N ARG A 171 -4.71 9.55 21.85
CA ARG A 171 -5.01 8.22 21.31
C ARG A 171 -3.73 7.41 21.05
N PRO A 172 -3.72 6.11 21.39
CA PRO A 172 -2.61 5.22 21.05
C PRO A 172 -2.39 5.14 19.53
N VAL A 173 -1.14 5.28 19.11
CA VAL A 173 -0.73 5.15 17.70
C VAL A 173 0.44 4.18 17.62
N ALA A 174 0.23 3.03 16.97
CA ALA A 174 1.29 2.10 16.64
C ALA A 174 1.82 2.39 15.24
N VAL A 175 3.13 2.26 15.04
CA VAL A 175 3.78 2.32 13.74
C VAL A 175 4.17 0.92 13.32
N HIS A 176 3.79 0.53 12.14
CA HIS A 176 4.23 -0.72 11.52
C HIS A 176 4.35 -0.50 10.01
N PRO A 177 5.49 -0.83 9.38
CA PRO A 177 5.61 -0.73 7.93
C PRO A 177 4.56 -1.59 7.23
N LEU A 178 4.22 -1.25 5.98
CA LEU A 178 3.34 -2.12 5.20
C LEU A 178 3.92 -3.52 5.12
N PRO A 179 3.12 -4.58 5.37
CA PRO A 179 3.61 -5.94 5.34
C PRO A 179 4.15 -6.31 3.96
N ALA A 180 5.28 -7.00 3.96
CA ALA A 180 5.83 -7.61 2.75
C ALA A 180 4.89 -8.74 2.30
N PHE A 181 4.39 -8.66 1.08
CA PHE A 181 3.58 -9.74 0.51
C PHE A 181 4.48 -10.97 0.30
N GLU A 182 3.94 -12.16 0.56
CA GLU A 182 4.63 -13.39 0.20
C GLU A 182 4.83 -13.38 -1.33
N ALA A 183 6.08 -13.21 -1.77
CA ALA A 183 6.43 -13.39 -3.16
C ALA A 183 6.81 -14.86 -3.36
N PRO A 184 6.22 -15.58 -4.31
CA PRO A 184 6.68 -16.92 -4.64
C PRO A 184 8.17 -16.84 -5.06
N PRO A 185 8.97 -17.89 -4.77
CA PRO A 185 10.34 -17.96 -5.26
C PRO A 185 10.31 -17.84 -6.78
N ALA A 186 10.72 -16.69 -7.29
CA ALA A 186 10.70 -16.43 -8.72
C ALA A 186 12.08 -16.72 -9.31
N ASP A 187 12.11 -17.56 -10.34
CA ASP A 187 13.29 -17.78 -11.17
C ASP A 187 13.55 -16.54 -12.02
N ALA A 188 14.58 -15.78 -11.64
CA ALA A 188 14.96 -14.54 -12.32
C ALA A 188 15.33 -14.76 -13.80
N GLU A 189 15.98 -15.88 -14.14
CA GLU A 189 16.36 -16.16 -15.52
C GLU A 189 15.13 -16.53 -16.37
N ALA A 190 14.21 -17.34 -15.81
CA ALA A 190 12.97 -17.65 -16.49
C ALA A 190 12.11 -16.38 -16.69
N ALA A 191 12.01 -15.50 -15.69
CA ALA A 191 11.33 -14.22 -15.81
C ALA A 191 11.98 -13.34 -16.91
N ARG A 192 13.31 -13.23 -16.92
CA ARG A 192 14.04 -12.49 -17.96
C ARG A 192 13.80 -13.04 -19.37
N ARG A 193 13.78 -14.38 -19.51
CA ARG A 193 13.46 -15.02 -20.80
C ARG A 193 12.04 -14.70 -21.25
N ARG A 194 11.03 -14.79 -20.36
CA ARG A 194 9.63 -14.44 -20.68
C ARG A 194 9.47 -12.99 -21.10
N LEU A 195 10.18 -12.08 -20.45
CA LEU A 195 10.11 -10.63 -20.69
C LEU A 195 11.06 -10.14 -21.79
N GLY A 196 11.92 -11.00 -22.35
CA GLY A 196 12.92 -10.62 -23.37
C GLY A 196 13.97 -9.64 -22.82
N ILE A 197 14.35 -9.77 -21.55
CA ILE A 197 15.29 -8.87 -20.88
C ILE A 197 16.71 -9.46 -20.92
N ALA A 198 17.62 -8.70 -21.51
CA ALA A 198 19.06 -8.95 -21.48
C ALA A 198 19.78 -7.79 -20.77
N GLY A 199 20.83 -8.12 -20.01
CA GLY A 199 21.62 -7.14 -19.26
C GLY A 199 20.92 -6.54 -18.04
N PRO A 200 21.51 -5.52 -17.40
CA PRO A 200 20.95 -4.90 -16.20
C PRO A 200 19.61 -4.22 -16.47
N LEU A 201 18.66 -4.36 -15.53
CA LEU A 201 17.30 -3.81 -15.64
C LEU A 201 16.96 -2.90 -14.47
N VAL A 202 16.66 -1.65 -14.78
CA VAL A 202 16.08 -0.64 -13.89
C VAL A 202 14.56 -0.63 -14.09
N LEU A 203 13.79 -0.85 -13.05
CA LEU A 203 12.35 -1.00 -13.13
C LEU A 203 11.61 0.08 -12.33
N PHE A 204 10.67 0.77 -12.96
CA PHE A 204 9.53 1.39 -12.29
C PHE A 204 8.31 0.49 -12.47
N LEU A 205 7.61 0.16 -11.37
CA LEU A 205 6.44 -0.72 -11.39
C LEU A 205 5.27 -0.08 -10.62
N GLY A 206 4.10 -0.09 -11.25
CA GLY A 206 2.84 0.38 -10.67
C GLY A 206 2.20 1.52 -11.43
N LEU A 207 1.02 1.97 -11.00
CA LEU A 207 0.27 3.04 -11.66
C LEU A 207 1.14 4.28 -11.88
N VAL A 208 1.13 4.83 -13.09
CA VAL A 208 1.81 6.09 -13.41
C VAL A 208 0.90 7.24 -12.98
N ARG A 209 1.27 7.89 -11.87
CA ARG A 209 0.59 9.04 -11.28
C ARG A 209 1.60 10.17 -11.09
N ARG A 210 1.14 11.42 -11.14
CA ARG A 210 2.03 12.59 -11.00
C ARG A 210 2.90 12.54 -9.73
N TYR A 211 2.30 12.15 -8.58
CA TYR A 211 3.03 12.07 -7.32
C TYR A 211 4.12 10.99 -7.28
N LYS A 212 4.07 10.01 -8.19
CA LYS A 212 5.08 8.94 -8.28
C LYS A 212 6.35 9.34 -9.03
N GLY A 213 6.40 10.54 -9.60
CA GLY A 213 7.64 11.15 -10.08
C GLY A 213 8.33 10.41 -11.24
N VAL A 214 7.57 9.74 -12.12
CA VAL A 214 8.14 9.00 -13.26
C VAL A 214 8.88 9.92 -14.22
N ASP A 215 8.50 11.20 -14.26
CA ASP A 215 9.21 12.24 -14.99
C ASP A 215 10.67 12.42 -14.51
N VAL A 216 10.94 12.27 -13.21
CA VAL A 216 12.30 12.29 -12.64
C VAL A 216 13.12 11.11 -13.16
N LEU A 217 12.50 9.93 -13.32
CA LEU A 217 13.17 8.78 -13.94
C LEU A 217 13.46 9.03 -15.42
N LEU A 218 12.54 9.65 -16.17
CA LEU A 218 12.79 10.03 -17.56
C LEU A 218 13.94 11.02 -17.69
N ASP A 219 14.03 12.01 -16.79
CA ASP A 219 15.13 12.97 -16.77
C ASP A 219 16.47 12.33 -16.40
N ALA A 220 16.46 11.29 -15.57
CA ALA A 220 17.65 10.51 -15.18
C ALA A 220 18.07 9.47 -16.23
N ALA A 221 17.16 9.03 -17.10
CA ALA A 221 17.35 7.89 -18.01
C ALA A 221 18.58 7.99 -18.92
N PRO A 222 18.89 9.14 -19.58
CA PRO A 222 20.08 9.26 -20.42
C PRO A 222 21.36 8.98 -19.64
N ARG A 223 21.46 9.53 -18.40
CA ARG A 223 22.63 9.35 -17.56
C ARG A 223 22.74 7.92 -17.03
N ILE A 224 21.64 7.32 -16.56
CA ILE A 224 21.62 5.91 -16.13
C ILE A 224 22.12 5.00 -17.24
N ARG A 225 21.61 5.17 -18.46
CA ARG A 225 22.02 4.36 -19.61
C ARG A 225 23.49 4.54 -19.96
N ALA A 226 23.97 5.78 -19.99
CA ALA A 226 25.37 6.09 -20.32
C ALA A 226 26.35 5.53 -19.29
N GLU A 227 26.05 5.65 -17.98
CA GLU A 227 26.93 5.23 -16.90
C GLU A 227 26.88 3.72 -16.62
N THR A 228 25.74 3.05 -16.88
CA THR A 228 25.53 1.65 -16.44
C THR A 228 25.21 0.66 -17.55
N GLY A 229 24.88 1.13 -18.73
CA GLY A 229 24.38 0.29 -19.83
C GLY A 229 23.01 -0.36 -19.52
N ALA A 230 22.35 -0.01 -18.43
CA ALA A 230 21.10 -0.62 -18.00
C ALA A 230 19.93 -0.26 -18.91
N ARG A 231 19.04 -1.22 -19.14
CA ARG A 231 17.72 -0.98 -19.72
C ARG A 231 16.80 -0.42 -18.65
N ILE A 232 15.88 0.47 -19.03
CA ILE A 232 14.91 1.07 -18.14
C ILE A 232 13.53 0.59 -18.58
N ALA A 233 12.75 0.04 -17.64
CA ALA A 233 11.37 -0.34 -17.88
C ALA A 233 10.43 0.49 -17.01
N VAL A 234 9.35 1.01 -17.60
CA VAL A 234 8.23 1.67 -16.92
C VAL A 234 6.98 0.85 -17.20
N VAL A 235 6.49 0.19 -16.14
CA VAL A 235 5.47 -0.84 -16.21
C VAL A 235 4.28 -0.47 -15.32
N GLY A 236 3.11 -0.33 -15.92
CA GLY A 236 1.87 0.01 -15.23
C GLY A 236 1.02 1.03 -15.97
N GLU A 237 -0.27 1.03 -15.68
CA GLU A 237 -1.27 1.89 -16.32
C GLU A 237 -1.10 3.36 -15.95
N SER A 238 -1.25 4.24 -16.93
CA SER A 238 -1.21 5.70 -16.74
C SER A 238 -2.57 6.25 -16.33
N PHE A 239 -2.54 7.17 -15.36
CA PHE A 239 -3.72 7.89 -14.92
C PHE A 239 -3.81 9.28 -15.56
N PRO A 240 -5.03 9.86 -15.68
CA PRO A 240 -5.25 11.17 -16.32
C PRO A 240 -4.44 12.32 -15.71
N ASP A 241 -4.09 12.26 -14.41
CA ASP A 241 -3.27 13.26 -13.73
C ASP A 241 -1.80 13.26 -14.18
N ALA A 242 -1.38 12.25 -14.95
CA ALA A 242 -0.03 12.10 -15.48
C ALA A 242 0.01 12.07 -17.02
N ALA A 243 -0.98 12.64 -17.70
CA ALA A 243 -1.07 12.59 -19.18
C ALA A 243 0.14 13.23 -19.90
N ASP A 244 0.70 14.28 -19.33
CA ASP A 244 1.95 14.90 -19.83
C ASP A 244 3.17 13.98 -19.68
N VAL A 245 3.24 13.24 -18.59
CA VAL A 245 4.30 12.24 -18.36
C VAL A 245 4.13 11.07 -19.34
N GLU A 246 2.90 10.61 -19.56
CA GLU A 246 2.64 9.52 -20.50
C GLU A 246 3.06 9.87 -21.93
N LYS A 247 2.80 11.10 -22.37
CA LYS A 247 3.29 11.56 -23.68
C LYS A 247 4.81 11.42 -23.80
N ARG A 248 5.55 11.86 -22.79
CA ARG A 248 7.02 11.73 -22.74
C ARG A 248 7.48 10.27 -22.69
N LEU A 249 6.75 9.40 -21.97
CA LEU A 249 7.02 7.96 -21.91
C LEU A 249 6.83 7.30 -23.27
N ALA A 250 5.74 7.62 -23.98
CA ALA A 250 5.48 7.10 -25.33
C ALA A 250 6.55 7.54 -26.33
N GLU A 251 6.97 8.81 -26.28
CA GLU A 251 8.07 9.33 -27.12
C GLU A 251 9.41 8.62 -26.83
N ALA A 252 9.77 8.45 -25.54
CA ALA A 252 10.99 7.76 -25.16
C ALA A 252 10.96 6.26 -25.56
N ALA A 253 9.82 5.62 -25.43
CA ALA A 253 9.62 4.23 -25.88
C ALA A 253 9.75 4.11 -27.42
N ALA A 254 9.16 5.04 -28.19
CA ALA A 254 9.28 5.07 -29.65
C ALA A 254 10.73 5.25 -30.12
N ARG A 255 11.58 5.96 -29.35
CA ARG A 255 13.01 6.09 -29.59
C ARG A 255 13.85 4.89 -29.09
N GLY A 256 13.22 3.89 -28.48
CA GLY A 256 13.92 2.74 -27.89
C GLY A 256 14.75 3.08 -26.63
N GLU A 257 14.49 4.21 -26.00
CA GLU A 257 15.21 4.67 -24.81
C GLU A 257 14.77 3.95 -23.54
N ILE A 258 13.49 3.54 -23.51
CA ILE A 258 12.87 2.79 -22.40
C ILE A 258 11.98 1.67 -22.94
N LEU A 259 11.69 0.70 -22.09
CA LEU A 259 10.60 -0.26 -22.27
C LEU A 259 9.35 0.29 -21.60
N ARG A 260 8.25 0.42 -22.35
CA ARG A 260 6.95 0.89 -21.81
C ARG A 260 5.89 -0.20 -21.89
N ARG A 261 5.27 -0.50 -20.76
CA ARG A 261 4.11 -1.39 -20.67
C ARG A 261 2.97 -0.58 -20.04
N ASP A 262 2.15 0.08 -20.88
CA ASP A 262 0.99 0.87 -20.44
C ASP A 262 -0.25 -0.01 -20.37
N ALA A 263 -0.38 -0.73 -19.26
CA ALA A 263 -1.57 -1.51 -18.94
C ALA A 263 -1.58 -1.87 -17.46
N TYR A 264 -2.74 -2.31 -16.99
CA TYR A 264 -2.83 -2.98 -15.69
C TYR A 264 -1.94 -4.22 -15.68
N VAL A 265 -1.21 -4.40 -14.60
CA VAL A 265 -0.25 -5.50 -14.42
C VAL A 265 -0.83 -6.48 -13.40
N SER A 266 -0.99 -7.73 -13.80
CA SER A 266 -1.43 -8.81 -12.92
C SER A 266 -0.36 -9.15 -11.85
N GLU A 267 -0.75 -9.84 -10.77
CA GLU A 267 0.23 -10.23 -9.75
C GLU A 267 1.35 -11.12 -10.29
N PRO A 268 1.06 -12.17 -11.09
CA PRO A 268 2.13 -12.99 -11.68
C PRO A 268 3.05 -12.18 -12.58
N GLU A 269 2.52 -11.22 -13.36
CA GLU A 269 3.32 -10.34 -14.20
C GLU A 269 4.17 -9.38 -13.34
N MET A 270 3.63 -8.85 -12.24
CA MET A 270 4.42 -8.05 -11.28
C MET A 270 5.59 -8.84 -10.69
N ASP A 271 5.35 -10.11 -10.35
CA ASP A 271 6.38 -10.98 -9.80
C ASP A 271 7.47 -11.27 -10.84
N ASP A 272 7.10 -11.47 -12.10
CA ASP A 272 8.07 -11.62 -13.19
C ASP A 272 8.94 -10.36 -13.37
N TRP A 273 8.32 -9.17 -13.39
CA TRP A 273 9.07 -7.92 -13.51
C TRP A 273 10.02 -7.69 -12.31
N LEU A 274 9.54 -7.95 -11.09
CA LEU A 274 10.38 -7.85 -9.89
C LEU A 274 11.50 -8.91 -9.90
N ALA A 275 11.21 -10.14 -10.32
CA ALA A 275 12.22 -11.18 -10.44
C ALA A 275 13.32 -10.82 -11.45
N ALA A 276 12.93 -10.20 -12.56
CA ALA A 276 13.83 -9.83 -13.65
C ALA A 276 14.69 -8.61 -13.34
N CYS A 277 14.23 -7.67 -12.48
CA CYS A 277 14.92 -6.40 -12.28
C CYS A 277 16.14 -6.52 -11.35
N ASP A 278 17.10 -5.61 -11.55
CA ASP A 278 18.28 -5.48 -10.70
C ASP A 278 18.10 -4.37 -9.66
N VAL A 279 17.31 -3.34 -9.96
CA VAL A 279 16.95 -2.26 -9.07
C VAL A 279 15.53 -1.77 -9.35
N LEU A 280 14.72 -1.64 -8.29
CA LEU A 280 13.42 -0.99 -8.35
C LEU A 280 13.58 0.50 -8.07
N VAL A 281 13.00 1.35 -8.91
CA VAL A 281 13.06 2.81 -8.74
C VAL A 281 11.73 3.34 -8.22
N LEU A 282 11.78 4.11 -7.14
CA LEU A 282 10.62 4.73 -6.48
C LEU A 282 10.86 6.25 -6.35
N PRO A 283 10.70 7.05 -7.44
CA PRO A 283 11.09 8.46 -7.48
C PRO A 283 9.95 9.37 -6.97
N TYR A 284 9.27 8.91 -5.92
CA TYR A 284 8.04 9.52 -5.45
C TYR A 284 8.26 10.93 -4.90
N ARG A 285 7.27 11.80 -5.06
CA ARG A 285 7.23 13.13 -4.45
C ARG A 285 6.62 13.11 -3.06
N LYS A 286 5.76 12.13 -2.80
CA LYS A 286 5.15 11.88 -1.49
C LYS A 286 4.64 10.45 -1.41
N VAL A 287 4.60 9.87 -0.20
CA VAL A 287 4.05 8.54 0.03
C VAL A 287 3.77 8.33 1.53
N ALA A 288 2.61 7.77 1.84
CA ALA A 288 2.29 7.32 3.19
C ALA A 288 2.67 5.85 3.41
N GLY A 289 2.51 5.02 2.36
CA GLY A 289 2.90 3.62 2.33
C GLY A 289 3.04 3.14 0.89
N SER A 290 3.95 2.20 0.60
CA SER A 290 4.19 1.69 -0.75
C SER A 290 4.11 0.17 -0.80
N ALA A 291 3.00 -0.36 -1.32
CA ALA A 291 2.83 -1.80 -1.54
C ALA A 291 3.90 -2.38 -2.48
N ILE A 292 4.38 -1.58 -3.45
CA ILE A 292 5.44 -2.01 -4.36
C ILE A 292 6.80 -2.08 -3.64
N ALA A 293 7.09 -1.16 -2.72
CA ALA A 293 8.29 -1.25 -1.89
C ALA A 293 8.23 -2.49 -0.97
N ALA A 294 7.09 -2.74 -0.33
CA ALA A 294 6.88 -3.93 0.48
C ALA A 294 7.05 -5.23 -0.35
N ARG A 295 6.54 -5.24 -1.60
CA ARG A 295 6.72 -6.37 -2.52
C ARG A 295 8.18 -6.55 -2.96
N ALA A 296 8.92 -5.44 -3.13
CA ALA A 296 10.35 -5.48 -3.43
C ALA A 296 11.17 -6.08 -2.27
N LEU A 297 10.82 -5.77 -1.01
CA LEU A 297 11.42 -6.41 0.16
C LEU A 297 11.22 -7.93 0.12
N ALA A 298 9.99 -8.39 -0.13
CA ALA A 298 9.67 -9.81 -0.24
C ALA A 298 10.42 -10.51 -1.38
N ALA A 299 10.50 -9.84 -2.53
CA ALA A 299 11.23 -10.32 -3.70
C ALA A 299 12.75 -10.17 -3.59
N THR A 300 13.27 -9.65 -2.48
CA THR A 300 14.71 -9.35 -2.30
C THR A 300 15.28 -8.47 -3.40
N ARG A 301 14.56 -7.40 -3.77
CA ARG A 301 15.01 -6.44 -4.80
C ARG A 301 15.45 -5.13 -4.16
N PRO A 302 16.71 -4.71 -4.39
CA PRO A 302 17.17 -3.43 -3.88
C PRO A 302 16.45 -2.27 -4.55
N MET A 303 16.31 -1.18 -3.83
CA MET A 303 15.55 -0.01 -4.27
C MET A 303 16.45 1.21 -4.42
N ALA A 304 16.15 2.06 -5.42
CA ALA A 304 16.60 3.44 -5.49
C ALA A 304 15.37 4.33 -5.26
N ALA A 305 15.25 4.93 -4.08
CA ALA A 305 14.04 5.61 -3.66
C ALA A 305 14.29 7.08 -3.29
N SER A 306 13.29 7.92 -3.53
CA SER A 306 13.33 9.29 -3.03
C SER A 306 13.17 9.33 -1.52
N ARG A 307 13.82 10.31 -0.88
CA ARG A 307 13.74 10.57 0.56
C ARG A 307 12.42 11.26 0.89
N VAL A 308 11.34 10.48 1.01
CA VAL A 308 9.99 10.97 1.33
C VAL A 308 9.19 9.92 2.12
N GLY A 309 8.52 10.36 3.17
CA GLY A 309 7.56 9.57 3.95
C GLY A 309 8.06 8.17 4.28
N SER A 310 7.21 7.15 4.15
CA SER A 310 7.55 5.76 4.49
C SER A 310 8.72 5.15 3.71
N LEU A 311 9.16 5.74 2.58
CA LEU A 311 10.34 5.24 1.87
C LEU A 311 11.64 5.49 2.63
N GLU A 312 11.71 6.54 3.45
CA GLU A 312 12.89 6.79 4.31
C GLU A 312 13.07 5.71 5.39
N GLU A 313 11.97 5.11 5.82
CA GLU A 313 11.99 4.03 6.81
C GLU A 313 12.16 2.65 6.16
N THR A 314 11.66 2.49 4.93
CA THR A 314 11.71 1.23 4.19
C THR A 314 13.07 1.00 3.54
N VAL A 315 13.72 2.08 3.06
CA VAL A 315 14.98 2.01 2.32
C VAL A 315 16.12 2.52 3.18
N ALA A 316 16.92 1.58 3.69
CA ALA A 316 18.14 1.87 4.43
C ALA A 316 19.33 1.86 3.47
N PRO A 317 20.06 3.00 3.31
CA PRO A 317 21.20 3.10 2.39
C PRO A 317 22.27 2.02 2.66
N GLY A 318 22.70 1.35 1.61
CA GLY A 318 23.66 0.26 1.69
C GLY A 318 23.11 -1.08 2.22
N VAL A 319 21.88 -1.13 2.71
CA VAL A 319 21.27 -2.31 3.34
C VAL A 319 20.09 -2.86 2.53
N THR A 320 19.13 -2.02 2.16
CA THR A 320 17.97 -2.41 1.33
C THR A 320 17.90 -1.64 0.02
N GLY A 321 18.80 -0.69 -0.20
CA GLY A 321 18.86 0.14 -1.40
C GLY A 321 19.62 1.43 -1.17
N GLU A 322 19.31 2.46 -1.96
CA GLU A 322 19.89 3.79 -1.86
C GLU A 322 18.79 4.86 -1.86
N LEU A 323 19.05 5.99 -1.17
CA LEU A 323 18.12 7.11 -1.09
C LEU A 323 18.68 8.33 -1.85
N PHE A 324 17.79 9.08 -2.50
CA PHE A 324 18.11 10.36 -3.15
C PHE A 324 17.09 11.44 -2.80
N ALA A 325 17.40 12.71 -3.02
CA ALA A 325 16.47 13.81 -2.76
C ALA A 325 15.30 13.79 -3.74
N SER A 326 14.09 14.03 -3.26
CA SER A 326 12.89 14.03 -4.13
C SER A 326 13.03 15.07 -5.25
N GLY A 327 12.78 14.65 -6.49
CA GLY A 327 12.92 15.48 -7.69
C GLY A 327 14.37 15.59 -8.24
N ASP A 328 15.37 15.02 -7.56
CA ASP A 328 16.77 15.04 -8.02
C ASP A 328 17.06 13.89 -9.00
N ALA A 329 16.94 14.16 -10.31
CA ALA A 329 17.25 13.19 -11.35
C ALA A 329 18.73 12.75 -11.35
N ALA A 330 19.67 13.67 -11.01
CA ALA A 330 21.08 13.33 -10.93
C ALA A 330 21.37 12.44 -9.71
N GLY A 331 20.71 12.71 -8.57
CA GLY A 331 20.75 11.85 -7.38
C GLY A 331 20.18 10.48 -7.65
N LEU A 332 19.06 10.39 -8.35
CA LEU A 332 18.49 9.11 -8.80
C LEU A 332 19.48 8.31 -9.65
N ALA A 333 20.13 8.94 -10.64
CA ALA A 333 21.09 8.25 -11.48
C ALA A 333 22.27 7.70 -10.66
N ARG A 334 22.80 8.48 -9.70
CA ARG A 334 23.86 8.01 -8.78
C ARG A 334 23.39 6.85 -7.92
N ALA A 335 22.19 6.93 -7.34
CA ALA A 335 21.62 5.86 -6.51
C ALA A 335 21.49 4.55 -7.32
N VAL A 336 20.97 4.60 -8.54
CA VAL A 336 20.86 3.45 -9.44
C VAL A 336 22.24 2.89 -9.77
N ALA A 337 23.21 3.74 -10.13
CA ALA A 337 24.57 3.30 -10.44
C ALA A 337 25.24 2.61 -9.24
N THR A 338 25.04 3.14 -8.02
CA THR A 338 25.54 2.52 -6.78
C THR A 338 24.93 1.13 -6.56
N VAL A 339 23.60 0.99 -6.71
CA VAL A 339 22.95 -0.29 -6.52
C VAL A 339 23.44 -1.32 -7.54
N LEU A 340 23.54 -0.94 -8.83
CA LEU A 340 24.00 -1.83 -9.90
C LEU A 340 25.47 -2.24 -9.73
N ALA A 341 26.34 -1.30 -9.33
CA ALA A 341 27.75 -1.57 -9.10
C ALA A 341 27.99 -2.54 -7.93
N ARG A 342 27.17 -2.46 -6.85
CA ARG A 342 27.26 -3.39 -5.72
C ARG A 342 26.67 -4.74 -6.00
N GLY A 343 25.72 -4.81 -6.92
CA GLY A 343 24.99 -6.03 -7.25
C GLY A 343 23.91 -6.40 -6.21
N ARG A 344 22.90 -7.14 -6.64
CA ARG A 344 21.72 -7.52 -5.84
C ARG A 344 22.09 -8.30 -4.57
N ASP A 345 23.07 -9.19 -4.67
CA ASP A 345 23.43 -10.09 -3.57
C ASP A 345 23.97 -9.35 -2.35
N ALA A 346 24.61 -8.20 -2.57
CA ALA A 346 25.10 -7.34 -1.48
C ALA A 346 23.97 -6.78 -0.58
N TYR A 347 22.74 -6.69 -1.09
CA TYR A 347 21.56 -6.22 -0.36
C TYR A 347 20.68 -7.36 0.19
N ALA A 348 20.90 -8.59 -0.26
CA ALA A 348 19.98 -9.71 -0.01
C ALA A 348 19.74 -10.01 1.47
N ALA A 349 20.77 -9.92 2.31
CA ALA A 349 20.63 -10.13 3.77
C ALA A 349 19.75 -9.04 4.40
N GLY A 350 20.06 -7.77 4.13
CA GLY A 350 19.29 -6.63 4.64
C GLY A 350 17.84 -6.62 4.19
N LEU A 351 17.58 -6.98 2.92
CA LEU A 351 16.23 -7.08 2.38
C LEU A 351 15.41 -8.18 3.07
N ARG A 352 16.00 -9.36 3.29
CA ARG A 352 15.35 -10.45 4.04
C ARG A 352 15.05 -10.05 5.48
N ASP A 353 15.97 -9.34 6.15
CA ASP A 353 15.76 -8.85 7.51
C ASP A 353 14.64 -7.81 7.57
N ALA A 354 14.62 -6.88 6.63
CA ALA A 354 13.55 -5.89 6.51
C ALA A 354 12.18 -6.54 6.22
N ALA A 355 12.14 -7.54 5.33
CA ALA A 355 10.92 -8.29 5.03
C ALA A 355 10.38 -9.05 6.27
N ARG A 356 11.26 -9.64 7.09
CA ARG A 356 10.86 -10.29 8.36
C ARG A 356 10.27 -9.31 9.36
N ARG A 357 10.85 -8.11 9.49
CA ARG A 357 10.30 -7.05 10.36
C ARG A 357 8.95 -6.53 9.86
N ALA A 358 8.76 -6.48 8.56
CA ALA A 358 7.50 -6.10 7.91
C ALA A 358 6.64 -7.34 7.58
N SER A 359 6.56 -8.31 8.48
CA SER A 359 5.77 -9.53 8.26
C SER A 359 4.28 -9.31 8.53
N TRP A 360 3.43 -10.10 7.88
CA TRP A 360 1.99 -10.13 8.19
C TRP A 360 1.72 -10.55 9.63
N GLU A 361 2.56 -11.44 10.16
CA GLU A 361 2.47 -11.90 11.55
C GLU A 361 2.67 -10.76 12.55
N SER A 362 3.75 -9.95 12.38
CA SER A 362 4.01 -8.80 13.26
C SER A 362 2.96 -7.70 13.10
N TYR A 363 2.45 -7.51 11.89
CA TYR A 363 1.37 -6.56 11.60
C TYR A 363 0.07 -6.95 12.29
N ALA A 364 -0.34 -8.20 12.16
CA ALA A 364 -1.52 -8.74 12.85
C ALA A 364 -1.36 -8.68 14.38
N ALA A 365 -0.16 -8.95 14.89
CA ALA A 365 0.13 -8.83 16.32
C ALA A 365 -0.01 -7.38 16.82
N ALA A 366 0.46 -6.40 16.07
CA ALA A 366 0.30 -4.98 16.39
C ALA A 366 -1.19 -4.56 16.43
N ILE A 367 -2.00 -5.04 15.48
CA ILE A 367 -3.45 -4.79 15.46
C ILE A 367 -4.13 -5.42 16.67
N ARG A 368 -3.80 -6.68 17.02
CA ARG A 368 -4.35 -7.33 18.22
C ARG A 368 -3.96 -6.62 19.51
N ALA A 369 -2.70 -6.19 19.63
CA ALA A 369 -2.26 -5.41 20.78
C ALA A 369 -3.06 -4.11 20.95
N LEU A 370 -3.37 -3.41 19.87
CA LEU A 370 -4.24 -2.24 19.88
C LEU A 370 -5.70 -2.61 20.22
N GLY A 371 -6.19 -3.78 19.82
CA GLY A 371 -7.53 -4.30 20.10
C GLY A 371 -7.73 -4.68 21.55
N GLY A 372 -6.78 -5.40 22.14
CA GLY A 372 -6.89 -5.94 23.50
C GLY A 372 -6.79 -4.94 24.65
N GLY A 373 -6.43 -3.70 24.37
CA GLY A 373 -6.22 -2.64 25.39
C GLY A 373 -4.96 -2.88 26.23
N ILE A 374 -4.26 -1.80 26.59
CA ILE A 374 -3.31 -1.83 27.70
C ILE A 374 -4.19 -2.01 28.95
N ARG A 375 -4.22 -3.22 29.52
CA ARG A 375 -4.77 -3.45 30.86
C ARG A 375 -3.84 -2.86 31.89
#